data_6b8dd3c64aee2e37ea8c52f79a3d67ff
#
_entry.id   6b8dd3c64aee2e37ea8c52f79a3d67ff
#
_cell.length_a   1.000
_cell.length_b   1.000
_cell.length_c   1.000
_cell.angle_alpha   90.00
_cell.angle_beta   90.00
_cell.angle_gamma   90.00
#
_symmetry.space_group_name_H-M   'P 1'
#
loop_
_entity.id
_entity.type
_entity.pdbx_description
1 polymer ?
#
loop_
_entity_poly.entity_id
_entity_poly.type
_entity_poly.pdbx_seq_one_letter_code
_entity_poly.pdbx_strand_id
1 'polypeptide(L)'
;MIDLLDLAAELVDVPSESHQETALADLFESRLHTASHLAVHRLGDNVVARSEQGREHRIVIAGHLDTVPANNNQGARIEGDRLYGLG
;
A
#
# COMPACT_ATOMS: atom_id res chain seq x y z
N MET A 1 -1.93 16.77 8.50
CA MET A 1 -2.66 16.08 7.40
C MET A 1 -1.65 15.37 6.50
N ILE A 2 -1.96 14.16 6.09
CA ILE A 2 -1.11 13.40 5.17
C ILE A 2 -1.31 13.95 3.76
N ASP A 3 -0.20 14.27 3.08
CA ASP A 3 -0.22 14.59 1.66
C ASP A 3 -0.33 13.27 0.89
N LEU A 4 -1.36 13.13 0.07
CA LEU A 4 -1.61 11.89 -0.65
C LEU A 4 -0.53 11.59 -1.70
N LEU A 5 0.05 12.63 -2.30
CA LEU A 5 1.14 12.44 -3.25
C LEU A 5 2.37 11.87 -2.55
N ASP A 6 2.70 12.39 -1.36
CA ASP A 6 3.81 11.90 -0.57
C ASP A 6 3.59 10.47 -0.09
N LEU A 7 2.36 10.15 0.32
CA LEU A 7 2.01 8.78 0.72
C LEU A 7 2.15 7.82 -0.46
N ALA A 8 1.65 8.20 -1.63
CA ALA A 8 1.80 7.38 -2.83
C ALA A 8 3.28 7.18 -3.18
N ALA A 9 4.09 8.25 -3.06
CA ALA A 9 5.52 8.16 -3.31
C ALA A 9 6.20 7.19 -2.35
N GLU A 10 5.83 7.21 -1.09
CA GLU A 10 6.37 6.27 -0.09
C GLU A 10 6.10 4.82 -0.49
N LEU A 11 4.88 4.53 -0.96
CA LEU A 11 4.52 3.18 -1.39
C LEU A 11 5.26 2.78 -2.67
N VAL A 12 5.32 3.67 -3.64
CA VAL A 12 6.01 3.41 -4.92
C VAL A 12 7.51 3.20 -4.73
N ASP A 13 8.09 3.85 -3.72
CA ASP A 13 9.53 3.78 -3.47
C ASP A 13 10.00 2.43 -2.95
N VAL A 14 9.10 1.59 -2.44
CA VAL A 14 9.45 0.27 -1.91
C VAL A 14 9.42 -0.76 -3.04
N PRO A 15 10.55 -1.45 -3.32
CA PRO A 15 10.55 -2.52 -4.31
C PRO A 15 9.57 -3.62 -3.93
N SER A 16 8.73 -4.05 -4.87
CA SER A 16 7.70 -5.06 -4.63
C SER A 16 7.45 -5.92 -5.86
N GLU A 17 8.52 -6.38 -6.50
CA GLU A 17 8.41 -7.29 -7.63
C GLU A 17 7.66 -8.56 -7.21
N SER A 18 6.91 -9.17 -8.13
CA SER A 18 6.14 -10.39 -7.87
C SER A 18 6.99 -11.45 -7.15
N HIS A 19 6.43 -12.01 -6.07
CA HIS A 19 7.07 -12.94 -5.15
C HIS A 19 8.08 -12.31 -4.19
N GLN A 20 8.22 -10.98 -4.19
CA GLN A 20 9.10 -10.23 -3.30
C GLN A 20 8.35 -9.05 -2.68
N GLU A 21 7.10 -9.28 -2.23
CA GLU A 21 6.21 -8.21 -1.76
C GLU A 21 6.29 -7.97 -0.25
N THR A 22 7.11 -8.72 0.48
CA THR A 22 7.10 -8.70 1.95
C THR A 22 7.36 -7.30 2.52
N ALA A 23 8.34 -6.57 1.97
CA ALA A 23 8.67 -5.23 2.48
C ALA A 23 7.50 -4.27 2.34
N LEU A 24 6.81 -4.29 1.20
CA LEU A 24 5.66 -3.43 0.98
C LEU A 24 4.48 -3.86 1.84
N ALA A 25 4.25 -5.17 1.98
CA ALA A 25 3.22 -5.70 2.86
C ALA A 25 3.46 -5.27 4.31
N ASP A 26 4.71 -5.30 4.78
CA ASP A 26 5.08 -4.83 6.11
C ASP A 26 4.76 -3.35 6.29
N LEU A 27 5.05 -2.53 5.29
CA LEU A 27 4.75 -1.10 5.33
C LEU A 27 3.24 -0.87 5.41
N PHE A 28 2.45 -1.56 4.59
CA PHE A 28 0.99 -1.46 4.63
C PHE A 28 0.43 -1.87 5.98
N GLU A 29 0.88 -2.99 6.52
CA GLU A 29 0.45 -3.47 7.82
C GLU A 29 0.74 -2.42 8.90
N SER A 30 1.96 -1.90 8.92
CA SER A 30 2.39 -0.90 9.87
C SER A 30 1.53 0.38 9.78
N ARG A 31 1.27 0.84 8.58
CA ARG A 31 0.46 2.03 8.35
C ARG A 31 -1.00 1.82 8.80
N LEU A 32 -1.57 0.67 8.48
CA LEU A 32 -2.96 0.38 8.83
C LEU A 32 -3.13 0.22 10.35
N HIS A 33 -2.13 -0.27 11.06
CA HIS A 33 -2.19 -0.38 12.52
C HIS A 33 -2.26 0.99 13.21
N THR A 34 -1.88 2.08 12.56
CA THR A 34 -2.04 3.42 13.13
C THR A 34 -3.49 3.89 13.14
N ALA A 35 -4.36 3.24 12.39
CA ALA A 35 -5.79 3.56 12.34
C ALA A 35 -6.52 2.70 13.36
N SER A 36 -6.82 3.27 14.52
CA SER A 36 -7.38 2.51 15.66
C SER A 36 -8.75 1.89 15.40
N HIS A 37 -9.48 2.40 14.40
CA HIS A 37 -10.81 1.89 14.05
C HIS A 37 -10.76 0.69 13.11
N LEU A 38 -9.58 0.27 12.69
CA LEU A 38 -9.43 -0.86 11.76
C LEU A 38 -8.89 -2.09 12.49
N ALA A 39 -9.47 -3.25 12.17
CA ALA A 39 -8.91 -4.54 12.55
C ALA A 39 -8.02 -5.01 11.40
N VAL A 40 -6.74 -5.19 11.66
CA VAL A 40 -5.74 -5.52 10.64
C VAL A 40 -5.33 -6.98 10.79
N HIS A 41 -5.34 -7.71 9.68
CA HIS A 41 -4.96 -9.11 9.62
C HIS A 41 -3.87 -9.30 8.56
N ARG A 42 -2.87 -10.08 8.90
CA ARG A 42 -1.78 -10.43 7.98
C ARG A 42 -1.79 -11.92 7.70
N LEU A 43 -1.75 -12.30 6.42
CA LEU A 43 -1.62 -13.69 6.00
C LEU A 43 -0.60 -13.74 4.86
N GLY A 44 0.61 -14.24 5.17
CA GLY A 44 1.72 -14.16 4.24
C GLY A 44 2.01 -12.70 3.89
N ASP A 45 1.95 -12.36 2.61
CA ASP A 45 2.10 -10.98 2.13
C ASP A 45 0.74 -10.34 1.81
N ASN A 46 -0.35 -10.95 2.25
CA ASN A 46 -1.68 -10.37 2.13
C ASN A 46 -2.01 -9.59 3.40
N VAL A 47 -2.52 -8.38 3.22
CA VAL A 47 -2.92 -7.53 4.33
C VAL A 47 -4.39 -7.19 4.15
N VAL A 48 -5.18 -7.43 5.19
CA VAL A 48 -6.61 -7.12 5.21
C VAL A 48 -6.89 -6.21 6.39
N ALA A 49 -7.59 -5.12 6.13
CA ALA A 49 -8.03 -4.22 7.20
C ALA A 49 -9.52 -3.98 7.03
N ARG A 50 -10.27 -4.05 8.12
CA ARG A 50 -11.72 -3.86 8.07
C ARG A 50 -12.21 -3.07 9.26
N SER A 51 -13.25 -2.27 9.01
CA SER A 51 -14.00 -1.58 10.04
C SER A 51 -15.17 -2.45 10.50
N GLU A 52 -15.57 -2.28 11.74
CA GLU A 52 -16.72 -3.01 12.33
C GLU A 52 -17.69 -1.97 12.87
N GLN A 53 -18.60 -1.52 12.01
CA GLN A 53 -19.55 -0.47 12.36
C GLN A 53 -21.00 -0.96 12.44
N GLY A 54 -21.20 -2.28 12.35
CA GLY A 54 -22.54 -2.85 12.47
C GLY A 54 -23.49 -2.47 11.33
N ARG A 55 -22.94 -2.11 10.18
CA ARG A 55 -23.77 -1.74 9.01
C ARG A 55 -24.23 -2.99 8.26
N GLU A 56 -25.38 -2.88 7.60
CA GLU A 56 -25.95 -3.99 6.84
C GLU A 56 -25.09 -4.36 5.64
N HIS A 57 -24.50 -3.36 5.00
CA HIS A 57 -23.69 -3.57 3.80
C HIS A 57 -22.21 -3.33 4.09
N ARG A 58 -21.35 -4.05 3.35
CA ARG A 58 -19.91 -3.90 3.43
C ARG A 58 -19.34 -3.66 2.04
N ILE A 59 -18.52 -2.62 1.93
CA ILE A 59 -17.81 -2.30 0.70
C ILE A 59 -16.38 -2.83 0.85
N VAL A 60 -15.89 -3.56 -0.16
CA VAL A 60 -14.53 -4.06 -0.20
C VAL A 60 -13.77 -3.31 -1.29
N ILE A 61 -12.64 -2.72 -0.90
CA ILE A 61 -11.69 -2.12 -1.83
C ILE A 61 -10.49 -3.06 -1.90
N ALA A 62 -10.20 -3.59 -3.09
CA ALA A 62 -9.15 -4.57 -3.27
C ALA A 62 -8.15 -4.10 -4.30
N GLY A 63 -6.87 -4.38 -4.04
CA GLY A 63 -5.78 -4.07 -4.94
C GLY A 63 -4.70 -5.13 -4.79
N HIS A 64 -3.54 -4.88 -5.39
CA HIS A 64 -2.40 -5.79 -5.29
C HIS A 64 -1.14 -5.04 -4.92
N LEU A 65 -0.17 -5.76 -4.35
CA LEU A 65 1.09 -5.19 -3.91
C LEU A 65 2.22 -5.46 -4.89
N ASP A 66 2.09 -6.46 -5.75
CA ASP A 66 3.17 -6.87 -6.63
C ASP A 66 3.27 -5.96 -7.87
N THR A 67 4.47 -5.85 -8.36
CA THR A 67 4.78 -5.12 -9.59
C THR A 67 5.52 -6.00 -10.57
N VAL A 68 5.61 -5.55 -11.82
CA VAL A 68 6.51 -6.12 -12.81
C VAL A 68 7.96 -5.77 -12.44
N PRO A 69 8.97 -6.42 -13.05
CA PRO A 69 10.36 -6.02 -12.83
C PRO A 69 10.57 -4.54 -13.13
N ALA A 70 11.40 -3.89 -12.30
CA ALA A 70 11.57 -2.43 -12.33
C ALA A 70 12.09 -1.90 -13.66
N ASN A 71 12.97 -2.63 -14.30
CA ASN A 71 13.49 -2.28 -15.62
C ASN A 71 14.04 -0.84 -15.68
N ASN A 72 14.83 -0.46 -14.67
CA ASN A 72 15.45 0.84 -14.46
C ASN A 72 14.46 1.96 -14.06
N ASN A 73 13.25 1.59 -13.63
CA ASN A 73 12.25 2.56 -13.19
C ASN A 73 11.94 2.40 -11.70
N GLN A 74 12.89 1.89 -10.91
CA GLN A 74 12.71 1.73 -9.48
C GLN A 74 12.82 3.07 -8.75
N GLY A 75 12.01 3.22 -7.68
CA GLY A 75 12.00 4.40 -6.85
C GLY A 75 10.95 5.42 -7.27
N ALA A 76 10.59 6.26 -6.33
CA ALA A 76 9.62 7.33 -6.56
C ALA A 76 10.33 8.63 -6.91
N ARG A 77 9.77 9.37 -7.86
CA ARG A 77 10.26 10.69 -8.22
C ARG A 77 9.09 11.64 -8.36
N ILE A 78 9.11 12.72 -7.62
CA ILE A 78 8.06 13.75 -7.70
C ILE A 78 8.59 14.94 -8.49
N GLU A 79 7.84 15.36 -9.49
CA GLU A 79 8.12 16.55 -10.28
C GLU A 79 6.85 17.39 -10.35
N GLY A 80 6.82 18.48 -9.56
CA GLY A 80 5.63 19.32 -9.43
C GLY A 80 4.50 18.54 -8.75
N ASP A 81 3.40 18.34 -9.47
CA ASP A 81 2.23 17.60 -8.99
C ASP A 81 2.16 16.17 -9.55
N ARG A 82 3.26 15.68 -10.10
CA ARG A 82 3.32 14.34 -10.72
C ARG A 82 4.28 13.43 -9.99
N LEU A 83 3.84 12.18 -9.85
CA LEU A 83 4.64 11.10 -9.30
C LEU A 83 5.02 10.15 -10.44
N TYR A 84 6.31 9.85 -10.54
CA TYR A 84 6.84 8.87 -11.48
C TYR A 84 7.41 7.69 -10.70
N GLY A 85 7.25 6.51 -11.25
CA GLY A 85 7.75 5.29 -10.66
C GLY A 85 7.01 4.08 -11.19
N LEU A 86 7.36 2.93 -10.62
CA LEU A 86 6.75 1.66 -10.97
C LEU A 86 5.47 1.48 -10.15
N GLY A 87 4.38 1.11 -10.80
CA GLY A 87 3.09 0.92 -10.13
C GLY A 87 2.62 -0.52 -10.12
#